data_8ca7d17752bb8cc2ff3be58890e33a18
#
_entry.id   8ca7d17752bb8cc2ff3be58890e33a18
#
_cell.length_a   1.000
_cell.length_b   1.000
_cell.length_c   1.000
_cell.angle_alpha   90.00
_cell.angle_beta   90.00
_cell.angle_gamma   90.00
#
_symmetry.space_group_name_H-M   'P 1'
#
loop_
_entity.id
_entity.type
_entity.pdbx_description
1 polymer ?
#
loop_
_entity_poly.entity_id
_entity_poly.type
_entity_poly.pdbx_seq_one_letter_code
_entity_poly.pdbx_strand_id
1 'polypeptide(L)'
;FKGTEHRKAYQVNCRLENLGGELNAFTTKEDTTIHATTLRSDFSKAVELIADVAFHSTFPDRELEKEKEIIYDEINTYKDSPADMIYDTFEEMLFAGSELGHNILGRKSSLARFSGESIREFVARTHTTDQMVFSSIGNLSAKSVETTVARYLSDIESSARDFSRRQPAAVEPFSRIVTKHTHQTHCIIGARAQGINDAERLPLALLV
;
A
#
# COMPACT_ATOMS: atom_id res chain seq x y z
N PHE A 1 10.85 6.67 -1.02
CA PHE A 1 11.88 5.62 -0.99
C PHE A 1 13.17 6.15 -0.36
N LYS A 2 13.70 5.48 0.68
CA LYS A 2 14.79 6.01 1.51
C LYS A 2 16.15 5.31 1.30
N GLY A 3 16.25 4.53 0.25
CA GLY A 3 17.48 3.84 -0.19
C GLY A 3 17.39 2.33 -0.14
N THR A 4 18.28 1.72 -0.89
CA THR A 4 18.46 0.27 -1.02
C THR A 4 19.92 -0.09 -0.70
N GLU A 5 20.25 -1.36 -0.71
CA GLU A 5 21.65 -1.81 -0.62
C GLU A 5 22.54 -1.27 -1.75
N HIS A 6 21.91 -0.98 -2.92
CA HIS A 6 22.62 -0.55 -4.13
C HIS A 6 22.56 0.96 -4.38
N ARG A 7 21.57 1.68 -3.78
CA ARG A 7 21.27 3.08 -4.08
C ARG A 7 20.92 3.91 -2.86
N LYS A 8 21.47 5.11 -2.80
CA LYS A 8 20.99 6.13 -1.84
C LYS A 8 19.61 6.63 -2.25
N ALA A 9 18.86 7.19 -1.30
CA ALA A 9 17.50 7.70 -1.51
C ALA A 9 17.35 8.57 -2.78
N TYR A 10 18.23 9.57 -2.96
CA TYR A 10 18.18 10.45 -4.12
C TYR A 10 18.39 9.69 -5.46
N GLN A 11 19.24 8.63 -5.45
CA GLN A 11 19.48 7.84 -6.66
C GLN A 11 18.27 6.97 -7.02
N VAL A 12 17.54 6.48 -6.03
CA VAL A 12 16.26 5.78 -6.26
C VAL A 12 15.25 6.74 -6.90
N ASN A 13 15.02 7.89 -6.28
CA ASN A 13 14.01 8.86 -6.71
C ASN A 13 14.33 9.44 -8.11
N CYS A 14 15.58 9.87 -8.34
CA CYS A 14 15.96 10.47 -9.63
C CYS A 14 16.17 9.45 -10.77
N ARG A 15 16.19 8.15 -10.49
CA ARG A 15 16.55 7.12 -11.50
C ARG A 15 15.65 7.14 -12.72
N LEU A 16 14.35 7.26 -12.54
CA LEU A 16 13.38 7.34 -13.62
C LEU A 16 12.99 8.78 -13.95
N GLU A 17 12.95 9.68 -12.97
CA GLU A 17 12.64 11.10 -13.19
C GLU A 17 13.59 11.74 -14.21
N ASN A 18 14.89 11.43 -14.16
CA ASN A 18 15.90 11.90 -15.13
C ASN A 18 15.64 11.39 -16.57
N LEU A 19 14.75 10.41 -16.74
CA LEU A 19 14.34 9.85 -18.03
C LEU A 19 12.93 10.26 -18.43
N GLY A 20 12.31 11.17 -17.66
CA GLY A 20 10.91 11.59 -17.86
C GLY A 20 9.90 10.54 -17.41
N GLY A 21 10.31 9.57 -16.60
CA GLY A 21 9.43 8.59 -15.96
C GLY A 21 9.21 8.90 -14.49
N GLU A 22 8.45 8.06 -13.82
CA GLU A 22 8.17 8.16 -12.39
C GLU A 22 8.22 6.80 -11.71
N LEU A 23 8.55 6.77 -10.43
CA LEU A 23 8.41 5.65 -9.53
C LEU A 23 7.53 6.10 -8.36
N ASN A 24 6.50 5.33 -8.05
CA ASN A 24 5.62 5.64 -6.93
C ASN A 24 5.15 4.35 -6.23
N ALA A 25 4.52 4.48 -5.08
CA ALA A 25 3.91 3.38 -4.34
C ALA A 25 2.68 3.86 -3.59
N PHE A 26 1.72 2.97 -3.42
CA PHE A 26 0.56 3.19 -2.55
C PHE A 26 0.21 1.92 -1.80
N THR A 27 -0.47 2.09 -0.67
CA THR A 27 -0.93 1.00 0.18
C THR A 27 -2.44 1.06 0.32
N THR A 28 -3.08 -0.09 0.18
CA THR A 28 -4.49 -0.29 0.52
C THR A 28 -4.62 -1.00 1.86
N LYS A 29 -5.83 -1.38 2.23
CA LYS A 29 -6.07 -2.20 3.44
C LYS A 29 -5.46 -3.61 3.33
N GLU A 30 -5.21 -4.10 2.11
CA GLU A 30 -4.85 -5.50 1.87
C GLU A 30 -3.55 -5.69 1.07
N ASP A 31 -3.10 -4.67 0.36
CA ASP A 31 -1.93 -4.77 -0.52
C ASP A 31 -1.08 -3.49 -0.53
N THR A 32 0.16 -3.63 -0.99
CA THR A 32 1.07 -2.53 -1.30
C THR A 32 1.50 -2.66 -2.75
N THR A 33 1.30 -1.62 -3.52
CA THR A 33 1.68 -1.56 -4.93
C THR A 33 2.87 -0.63 -5.12
N ILE A 34 3.94 -1.12 -5.74
CA ILE A 34 5.04 -0.30 -6.26
C ILE A 34 4.86 -0.24 -7.78
N HIS A 35 4.79 0.94 -8.34
CA HIS A 35 4.57 1.10 -9.77
C HIS A 35 5.49 2.15 -10.38
N ALA A 36 5.77 2.00 -11.66
CA ALA A 36 6.55 2.96 -12.43
C ALA A 36 5.89 3.22 -13.78
N THR A 37 5.97 4.46 -14.24
CA THR A 37 5.58 4.87 -15.59
C THR A 37 6.81 5.34 -16.34
N THR A 38 7.08 4.76 -17.52
CA THR A 38 8.27 5.08 -18.30
C THR A 38 8.01 5.01 -19.80
N LEU A 39 8.93 5.55 -20.58
CA LEU A 39 9.00 5.24 -21.99
C LEU A 39 9.36 3.75 -22.19
N ARG A 40 8.91 3.18 -23.31
CA ARG A 40 9.21 1.79 -23.71
C ARG A 40 10.71 1.48 -23.69
N SER A 41 11.55 2.42 -24.11
CA SER A 41 13.03 2.29 -24.09
C SER A 41 13.60 2.06 -22.71
N ASP A 42 12.92 2.52 -21.66
CA ASP A 42 13.39 2.50 -20.29
C ASP A 42 12.72 1.45 -19.41
N PHE A 43 11.86 0.60 -20.00
CA PHE A 43 11.16 -0.47 -19.29
C PHE A 43 12.09 -1.36 -18.45
N SER A 44 13.25 -1.74 -19.01
CA SER A 44 14.24 -2.56 -18.29
C SER A 44 14.79 -1.86 -17.05
N LYS A 45 14.98 -0.52 -17.10
CA LYS A 45 15.42 0.27 -15.96
C LYS A 45 14.34 0.40 -14.88
N ALA A 46 13.08 0.46 -15.30
CA ALA A 46 11.95 0.49 -14.38
C ALA A 46 11.81 -0.85 -13.63
N VAL A 47 11.87 -1.97 -14.33
CA VAL A 47 11.82 -3.30 -13.71
C VAL A 47 12.99 -3.50 -12.74
N GLU A 48 14.19 -3.11 -13.13
CA GLU A 48 15.38 -3.17 -12.30
C GLU A 48 15.21 -2.36 -11.01
N LEU A 49 14.68 -1.13 -11.12
CA LEU A 49 14.48 -0.26 -9.97
C LEU A 49 13.36 -0.76 -9.04
N ILE A 50 12.25 -1.26 -9.60
CA ILE A 50 11.17 -1.88 -8.82
C ILE A 50 11.71 -3.09 -8.04
N ALA A 51 12.50 -3.95 -8.68
CA ALA A 51 13.13 -5.11 -8.03
C ALA A 51 14.05 -4.67 -6.88
N ASP A 52 14.90 -3.66 -7.12
CA ASP A 52 15.81 -3.13 -6.11
C ASP A 52 15.06 -2.56 -4.89
N VAL A 53 14.00 -1.79 -5.13
CA VAL A 53 13.18 -1.23 -4.06
C VAL A 53 12.38 -2.31 -3.32
N ALA A 54 11.84 -3.30 -4.03
CA ALA A 54 11.01 -4.34 -3.42
C ALA A 54 11.81 -5.30 -2.54
N PHE A 55 13.04 -5.64 -2.94
CA PHE A 55 13.81 -6.72 -2.31
C PHE A 55 15.07 -6.26 -1.55
N HIS A 56 15.57 -5.07 -1.83
CA HIS A 56 16.85 -4.59 -1.27
C HIS A 56 16.73 -3.29 -0.48
N SER A 57 15.51 -2.87 -0.10
CA SER A 57 15.31 -1.68 0.75
C SER A 57 15.93 -1.86 2.14
N THR A 58 16.68 -0.86 2.61
CA THR A 58 17.48 -0.96 3.85
C THR A 58 16.81 -0.39 5.08
N PHE A 59 15.81 0.47 4.93
CA PHE A 59 15.07 1.12 6.03
C PHE A 59 15.99 1.74 7.10
N PRO A 60 16.86 2.73 6.76
CA PRO A 60 17.79 3.32 7.71
C PRO A 60 17.05 4.06 8.81
N ASP A 61 17.39 3.81 10.09
CA ASP A 61 16.70 4.42 11.25
C ASP A 61 16.67 5.96 11.17
N ARG A 62 17.76 6.59 10.71
CA ARG A 62 17.81 8.05 10.54
C ARG A 62 16.73 8.56 9.57
N GLU A 63 16.48 7.86 8.49
CA GLU A 63 15.47 8.24 7.50
C GLU A 63 14.06 7.85 8.00
N LEU A 64 13.98 6.77 8.76
CA LEU A 64 12.73 6.36 9.41
C LEU A 64 12.24 7.41 10.42
N GLU A 65 13.12 7.98 11.24
CA GLU A 65 12.72 9.04 12.18
C GLU A 65 12.15 10.26 11.45
N LYS A 66 12.73 10.65 10.32
CA LYS A 66 12.17 11.74 9.49
C LYS A 66 10.79 11.39 8.93
N GLU A 67 10.60 10.14 8.49
CA GLU A 67 9.30 9.70 7.99
C GLU A 67 8.25 9.66 9.09
N LYS A 68 8.63 9.27 10.30
CA LYS A 68 7.70 9.31 11.44
C LYS A 68 7.13 10.72 11.67
N GLU A 69 7.97 11.75 11.59
CA GLU A 69 7.52 13.15 11.74
C GLU A 69 6.51 13.52 10.64
N ILE A 70 6.80 13.15 9.39
CA ILE A 70 5.87 13.39 8.26
C ILE A 70 4.54 12.67 8.50
N ILE A 71 4.58 11.39 8.89
CA ILE A 71 3.37 10.60 9.16
C ILE A 71 2.61 11.15 10.38
N TYR A 72 3.29 11.69 11.39
CA TYR A 72 2.62 12.36 12.51
C TYR A 72 1.85 13.60 12.05
N ASP A 73 2.41 14.37 11.12
CA ASP A 73 1.74 15.53 10.55
C ASP A 73 0.57 15.10 9.65
N GLU A 74 0.73 14.05 8.86
CA GLU A 74 -0.38 13.44 8.08
C GLU A 74 -1.52 12.99 8.99
N ILE A 75 -1.22 12.25 10.08
CA ILE A 75 -2.24 11.83 11.06
C ILE A 75 -2.95 13.04 11.69
N ASN A 76 -2.23 14.14 11.97
CA ASN A 76 -2.84 15.35 12.51
C ASN A 76 -3.76 16.02 11.49
N THR A 77 -3.26 16.24 10.28
CA THR A 77 -4.03 16.83 9.17
C THR A 77 -5.29 16.04 8.88
N TYR A 78 -5.17 14.72 8.85
CA TYR A 78 -6.32 13.83 8.64
C TYR A 78 -7.37 13.94 9.75
N LYS A 79 -6.93 14.06 11.02
CA LYS A 79 -7.84 14.26 12.16
C LYS A 79 -8.59 15.58 12.11
N ASP A 80 -8.01 16.56 11.45
CA ASP A 80 -8.61 17.89 11.26
C ASP A 80 -9.55 17.94 10.04
N SER A 81 -9.63 16.86 9.25
CA SER A 81 -10.56 16.72 8.12
C SER A 81 -11.75 15.84 8.49
N PRO A 82 -12.91 16.39 8.86
CA PRO A 82 -14.10 15.60 9.17
C PRO A 82 -14.62 14.80 7.97
N ALA A 83 -14.40 15.32 6.76
CA ALA A 83 -14.82 14.68 5.52
C ALA A 83 -14.09 13.34 5.29
N ASP A 84 -12.81 13.28 5.63
CA ASP A 84 -12.00 12.05 5.50
C ASP A 84 -12.23 11.12 6.71
N MET A 85 -12.20 11.69 7.92
CA MET A 85 -12.38 10.90 9.14
C MET A 85 -13.70 10.14 9.21
N ILE A 86 -14.76 10.62 8.58
CA ILE A 86 -16.07 9.95 8.65
C ILE A 86 -16.02 8.59 7.95
N TYR A 87 -15.24 8.45 6.86
CA TYR A 87 -15.04 7.18 6.16
C TYR A 87 -14.34 6.16 7.05
N ASP A 88 -13.20 6.55 7.65
CA ASP A 88 -12.47 5.65 8.54
C ASP A 88 -13.28 5.25 9.77
N THR A 89 -14.02 6.21 10.36
CA THR A 89 -14.90 5.92 11.50
C THR A 89 -15.99 4.93 11.11
N PHE A 90 -16.55 5.08 9.91
CA PHE A 90 -17.55 4.16 9.39
C PHE A 90 -16.98 2.77 9.13
N GLU A 91 -15.82 2.68 8.48
CA GLU A 91 -15.13 1.42 8.22
C GLU A 91 -14.69 0.71 9.51
N GLU A 92 -14.18 1.44 10.52
CA GLU A 92 -13.84 0.88 11.82
C GLU A 92 -15.03 0.18 12.48
N MET A 93 -16.22 0.75 12.35
CA MET A 93 -17.46 0.15 12.88
C MET A 93 -17.95 -0.99 11.99
N LEU A 94 -17.92 -0.80 10.67
CA LEU A 94 -18.37 -1.79 9.70
C LEU A 94 -17.53 -3.07 9.73
N PHE A 95 -16.25 -2.96 10.03
CA PHE A 95 -15.30 -4.07 10.11
C PHE A 95 -14.76 -4.26 11.54
N ALA A 96 -15.58 -3.97 12.54
CA ALA A 96 -15.20 -4.11 13.94
C ALA A 96 -14.66 -5.52 14.24
N GLY A 97 -13.51 -5.59 14.90
CA GLY A 97 -12.83 -6.85 15.20
C GLY A 97 -12.08 -7.49 14.02
N SER A 98 -12.03 -6.83 12.87
CA SER A 98 -11.24 -7.24 11.71
C SER A 98 -10.12 -6.23 11.45
N GLU A 99 -9.03 -6.71 10.84
CA GLU A 99 -7.92 -5.87 10.38
C GLU A 99 -8.35 -4.83 9.34
N LEU A 100 -9.39 -5.11 8.56
CA LEU A 100 -9.98 -4.18 7.59
C LEU A 100 -10.55 -2.90 8.23
N GLY A 101 -10.91 -2.94 9.51
CA GLY A 101 -11.35 -1.75 10.27
C GLY A 101 -10.22 -0.82 10.70
N HIS A 102 -8.96 -1.22 10.55
CA HIS A 102 -7.85 -0.36 10.96
C HIS A 102 -7.61 0.77 9.96
N ASN A 103 -7.31 1.96 10.47
CA ASN A 103 -6.88 3.09 9.65
C ASN A 103 -5.51 2.78 9.02
N ILE A 104 -5.34 3.10 7.73
CA ILE A 104 -4.09 2.85 6.98
C ILE A 104 -2.91 3.63 7.57
N LEU A 105 -3.14 4.87 8.04
CA LEU A 105 -2.11 5.67 8.70
C LEU A 105 -1.68 5.09 10.06
N GLY A 106 -2.42 4.14 10.60
CA GLY A 106 -2.15 3.54 11.90
C GLY A 106 -2.36 4.51 13.08
N ARG A 107 -1.64 4.25 14.16
CA ARG A 107 -1.72 5.06 15.40
C ARG A 107 -0.34 5.59 15.76
N LYS A 108 -0.28 6.82 16.29
CA LYS A 108 0.98 7.43 16.76
C LYS A 108 1.74 6.53 17.74
N SER A 109 1.03 5.83 18.64
CA SER A 109 1.62 4.89 19.59
C SER A 109 2.25 3.65 18.96
N SER A 110 1.72 3.19 17.82
CA SER A 110 2.31 2.10 17.06
C SER A 110 3.52 2.57 16.26
N LEU A 111 3.39 3.72 15.59
CA LEU A 111 4.44 4.33 14.78
C LEU A 111 5.70 4.63 15.60
N ALA A 112 5.54 5.10 16.85
CA ALA A 112 6.66 5.38 17.76
C ALA A 112 7.55 4.15 18.04
N ARG A 113 6.99 2.94 17.94
CA ARG A 113 7.71 1.70 18.23
C ARG A 113 8.43 1.09 17.02
N PHE A 114 8.20 1.59 15.82
CA PHE A 114 8.85 1.05 14.63
C PHE A 114 10.33 1.42 14.58
N SER A 115 11.15 0.44 14.22
CA SER A 115 12.57 0.57 13.94
C SER A 115 12.87 -0.03 12.57
N GLY A 116 14.02 0.29 11.98
CA GLY A 116 14.44 -0.33 10.74
C GLY A 116 14.49 -1.86 10.84
N GLU A 117 14.88 -2.40 11.99
CA GLU A 117 14.88 -3.84 12.25
C GLU A 117 13.45 -4.41 12.21
N SER A 118 12.51 -3.84 12.96
CA SER A 118 11.12 -4.32 12.99
C SER A 118 10.43 -4.24 11.63
N ILE A 119 10.79 -3.24 10.80
CA ILE A 119 10.28 -3.14 9.43
C ILE A 119 10.89 -4.23 8.54
N ARG A 120 12.19 -4.49 8.62
CA ARG A 120 12.82 -5.59 7.87
C ARG A 120 12.25 -6.95 8.26
N GLU A 121 12.02 -7.21 9.53
CA GLU A 121 11.35 -8.43 10.00
C GLU A 121 9.92 -8.54 9.45
N PHE A 122 9.17 -7.43 9.45
CA PHE A 122 7.83 -7.39 8.87
C PHE A 122 7.86 -7.70 7.37
N VAL A 123 8.75 -7.07 6.61
CA VAL A 123 8.91 -7.29 5.16
C VAL A 123 9.29 -8.77 4.90
N ALA A 124 10.29 -9.30 5.60
CA ALA A 124 10.70 -10.69 5.45
C ALA A 124 9.58 -11.70 5.72
N ARG A 125 8.71 -11.39 6.66
CA ARG A 125 7.58 -12.25 7.02
C ARG A 125 6.38 -12.12 6.07
N THR A 126 6.14 -10.94 5.52
CA THR A 126 4.88 -10.64 4.82
C THR A 126 5.03 -10.48 3.31
N HIS A 127 6.17 -10.03 2.83
CA HIS A 127 6.42 -9.83 1.41
C HIS A 127 7.06 -11.09 0.79
N THR A 128 6.33 -12.18 0.84
CA THR A 128 6.76 -13.46 0.26
C THR A 128 6.41 -13.53 -1.22
N THR A 129 7.23 -14.18 -2.02
CA THR A 129 7.10 -14.20 -3.49
C THR A 129 5.82 -14.88 -3.97
N ASP A 130 5.25 -15.80 -3.19
CA ASP A 130 3.95 -16.44 -3.47
C ASP A 130 2.76 -15.48 -3.34
N GLN A 131 2.95 -14.31 -2.73
CA GLN A 131 1.94 -13.25 -2.58
C GLN A 131 2.19 -12.04 -3.51
N MET A 132 3.13 -12.15 -4.45
CA MET A 132 3.48 -11.07 -5.35
C MET A 132 2.93 -11.30 -6.75
N VAL A 133 2.48 -10.23 -7.38
CA VAL A 133 2.04 -10.22 -8.78
C VAL A 133 2.76 -9.08 -9.51
N PHE A 134 3.40 -9.41 -10.61
CA PHE A 134 3.95 -8.43 -11.53
C PHE A 134 2.99 -8.21 -12.69
N SER A 135 2.63 -6.95 -12.94
CA SER A 135 1.77 -6.55 -14.05
C SER A 135 2.46 -5.50 -14.91
N SER A 136 2.28 -5.56 -16.22
CA SER A 136 2.81 -4.58 -17.16
C SER A 136 1.78 -4.24 -18.23
N ILE A 137 1.60 -2.95 -18.50
CA ILE A 137 0.74 -2.43 -19.55
C ILE A 137 1.58 -1.55 -20.45
N GLY A 138 1.59 -1.82 -21.76
CA GLY A 138 2.34 -1.01 -22.72
C GLY A 138 2.56 -1.71 -24.05
N ASN A 139 3.26 -1.04 -24.95
CA ASN A 139 3.56 -1.55 -26.28
C ASN A 139 4.85 -2.42 -26.26
N LEU A 140 4.81 -3.52 -25.51
CA LEU A 140 5.87 -4.53 -25.42
C LEU A 140 5.29 -5.91 -25.69
N SER A 141 6.08 -6.80 -26.30
CA SER A 141 5.65 -8.21 -26.42
C SER A 141 5.75 -8.91 -25.07
N ALA A 142 4.86 -9.88 -24.82
CA ALA A 142 4.89 -10.70 -23.60
C ALA A 142 6.28 -11.31 -23.37
N LYS A 143 6.90 -11.85 -24.43
CA LYS A 143 8.26 -12.42 -24.36
C LYS A 143 9.31 -11.40 -23.89
N SER A 144 9.20 -10.13 -24.34
CA SER A 144 10.13 -9.07 -23.90
C SER A 144 9.93 -8.75 -22.41
N VAL A 145 8.67 -8.70 -21.96
CA VAL A 145 8.34 -8.49 -20.55
C VAL A 145 8.89 -9.64 -19.71
N GLU A 146 8.57 -10.89 -20.05
CA GLU A 146 9.04 -12.10 -19.35
C GLU A 146 10.57 -12.15 -19.26
N THR A 147 11.27 -11.91 -20.38
CA THR A 147 12.74 -11.92 -20.40
C THR A 147 13.33 -10.83 -19.50
N THR A 148 12.72 -9.66 -19.48
CA THR A 148 13.21 -8.54 -18.65
C THR A 148 12.93 -8.81 -17.17
N VAL A 149 11.74 -9.29 -16.84
CA VAL A 149 11.37 -9.65 -15.47
C VAL A 149 12.28 -10.78 -14.95
N ALA A 150 12.47 -11.83 -15.74
CA ALA A 150 13.36 -12.93 -15.38
C ALA A 150 14.81 -12.45 -15.11
N ARG A 151 15.31 -11.51 -15.88
CA ARG A 151 16.66 -10.95 -15.69
C ARG A 151 16.89 -10.35 -14.30
N TYR A 152 15.87 -9.72 -13.71
CA TYR A 152 16.02 -8.98 -12.45
C TYR A 152 15.38 -9.69 -11.24
N LEU A 153 14.56 -10.71 -11.48
CA LEU A 153 13.84 -11.40 -10.42
C LEU A 153 14.16 -12.89 -10.32
N SER A 154 14.92 -13.50 -11.28
CA SER A 154 15.24 -14.94 -11.24
C SER A 154 16.13 -15.33 -10.05
N ASP A 155 16.93 -14.41 -9.56
CA ASP A 155 17.86 -14.65 -8.46
C ASP A 155 17.21 -14.43 -7.08
N ILE A 156 15.97 -13.94 -7.07
CA ILE A 156 15.19 -13.78 -5.84
C ILE A 156 14.73 -15.16 -5.36
N GLU A 157 15.13 -15.53 -4.16
CA GLU A 157 14.75 -16.79 -3.56
C GLU A 157 13.23 -16.89 -3.41
N SER A 158 12.67 -17.99 -3.88
CA SER A 158 11.24 -18.24 -3.75
C SER A 158 10.87 -18.45 -2.28
N SER A 159 9.89 -17.71 -1.81
CA SER A 159 9.40 -17.80 -0.45
C SER A 159 7.87 -17.89 -0.43
N ALA A 160 7.34 -18.58 0.57
CA ALA A 160 5.91 -18.75 0.77
C ALA A 160 5.56 -18.56 2.24
N ARG A 161 4.34 -18.11 2.49
CA ARG A 161 3.78 -18.02 3.84
C ARG A 161 2.46 -18.74 3.93
N ASP A 162 2.20 -19.37 5.07
CA ASP A 162 0.84 -19.83 5.39
C ASP A 162 -0.02 -18.59 5.71
N PHE A 163 -0.90 -18.26 4.79
CA PHE A 163 -1.78 -17.10 4.88
C PHE A 163 -3.20 -17.46 4.51
N SER A 164 -4.09 -17.31 5.46
CA SER A 164 -5.53 -17.43 5.21
C SER A 164 -6.25 -16.14 5.55
N ARG A 165 -7.03 -15.63 4.61
CA ARG A 165 -7.90 -14.45 4.85
C ARG A 165 -9.10 -14.88 5.66
N ARG A 166 -9.32 -14.22 6.79
CA ARG A 166 -10.51 -14.44 7.61
C ARG A 166 -11.65 -13.56 7.10
N GLN A 167 -12.82 -14.15 6.93
CA GLN A 167 -14.03 -13.38 6.66
C GLN A 167 -14.33 -12.51 7.88
N PRO A 168 -14.57 -11.19 7.69
CA PRO A 168 -15.03 -10.34 8.78
C PRO A 168 -16.35 -10.86 9.35
N ALA A 169 -16.54 -10.75 10.66
CA ALA A 169 -17.77 -11.13 11.32
C ALA A 169 -18.99 -10.41 10.75
N ALA A 170 -20.18 -10.96 10.93
CA ALA A 170 -21.42 -10.27 10.61
C ALA A 170 -21.48 -8.94 11.37
N VAL A 171 -22.02 -7.92 10.72
CA VAL A 171 -22.15 -6.57 11.29
C VAL A 171 -23.55 -6.39 11.83
N GLU A 172 -23.62 -6.06 13.12
CA GLU A 172 -24.88 -5.59 13.71
C GLU A 172 -25.15 -4.13 13.28
N PRO A 173 -26.42 -3.76 13.06
CA PRO A 173 -26.77 -2.38 12.74
C PRO A 173 -26.22 -1.41 13.79
N PHE A 174 -25.61 -0.34 13.34
CA PHE A 174 -25.06 0.68 14.23
C PHE A 174 -25.45 2.09 13.80
N SER A 175 -25.40 3.01 14.75
CA SER A 175 -25.50 4.44 14.51
C SER A 175 -24.55 5.16 15.45
N ARG A 176 -23.79 6.12 14.94
CA ARG A 176 -22.85 6.92 15.73
C ARG A 176 -22.95 8.39 15.37
N ILE A 177 -23.02 9.23 16.37
CA ILE A 177 -22.96 10.68 16.22
C ILE A 177 -21.73 11.17 16.93
N VAL A 178 -20.91 11.96 16.23
CA VAL A 178 -19.70 12.59 16.77
C VAL A 178 -19.86 14.09 16.61
N THR A 179 -19.82 14.83 17.73
CA THR A 179 -19.88 16.29 17.69
C THR A 179 -18.47 16.87 17.61
N LYS A 180 -18.25 17.72 16.62
CA LYS A 180 -17.01 18.46 16.41
C LYS A 180 -17.31 19.93 16.12
N HIS A 181 -16.37 20.80 16.43
CA HIS A 181 -16.44 22.23 16.07
C HIS A 181 -16.00 22.42 14.61
N THR A 182 -16.90 22.14 13.67
CA THR A 182 -16.67 22.27 12.22
C THR A 182 -17.79 23.06 11.58
N HIS A 183 -17.55 23.59 10.38
CA HIS A 183 -18.52 24.40 9.65
C HIS A 183 -19.58 23.59 8.90
N GLN A 184 -19.37 22.29 8.73
CA GLN A 184 -20.25 21.42 7.96
C GLN A 184 -20.57 20.13 8.73
N THR A 185 -21.76 19.59 8.47
CA THR A 185 -22.16 18.27 8.94
C THR A 185 -21.88 17.25 7.84
N HIS A 186 -21.19 16.18 8.19
CA HIS A 186 -20.93 15.04 7.31
C HIS A 186 -21.74 13.85 7.79
N CYS A 187 -22.34 13.11 6.86
CA CYS A 187 -23.12 11.92 7.14
C CYS A 187 -22.75 10.82 6.16
N ILE A 188 -22.58 9.61 6.65
CA ILE A 188 -22.42 8.40 5.87
C ILE A 188 -23.54 7.42 6.23
N ILE A 189 -24.15 6.83 5.22
CA ILE A 189 -25.07 5.70 5.33
C ILE A 189 -24.58 4.62 4.39
N GLY A 190 -24.42 3.41 4.88
CA GLY A 190 -23.91 2.32 4.06
C GLY A 190 -24.05 0.97 4.73
N ALA A 191 -23.70 -0.07 4.01
CA ALA A 191 -23.71 -1.44 4.45
C ALA A 191 -22.55 -2.21 3.80
N ARG A 192 -22.26 -3.41 4.29
CA ARG A 192 -21.35 -4.33 3.58
C ARG A 192 -21.99 -4.79 2.28
N ALA A 193 -21.17 -4.84 1.27
CA ALA A 193 -21.54 -5.32 -0.05
C ALA A 193 -20.71 -6.57 -0.42
N GLN A 194 -20.92 -7.06 -1.62
CA GLN A 194 -20.24 -8.21 -2.18
C GLN A 194 -18.73 -7.94 -2.35
N GLY A 195 -17.91 -8.93 -2.01
CA GLY A 195 -16.47 -8.88 -2.21
C GLY A 195 -16.07 -9.03 -3.68
N ILE A 196 -14.77 -8.81 -3.96
CA ILE A 196 -14.23 -8.84 -5.32
C ILE A 196 -14.43 -10.19 -6.03
N ASN A 197 -14.49 -11.28 -5.28
CA ASN A 197 -14.68 -12.64 -5.80
C ASN A 197 -16.14 -13.10 -5.87
N ASP A 198 -17.09 -12.24 -5.46
CA ASP A 198 -18.51 -12.54 -5.46
C ASP A 198 -19.10 -12.34 -6.88
N ALA A 199 -19.89 -13.29 -7.34
CA ALA A 199 -20.57 -13.22 -8.64
C ALA A 199 -21.56 -12.05 -8.71
N GLU A 200 -22.22 -11.71 -7.59
CA GLU A 200 -23.21 -10.63 -7.50
C GLU A 200 -22.58 -9.23 -7.44
N ARG A 201 -21.26 -9.12 -7.43
CA ARG A 201 -20.56 -7.82 -7.40
C ARG A 201 -20.87 -6.94 -8.61
N LEU A 202 -20.88 -7.53 -9.82
CA LEU A 202 -21.16 -6.76 -11.05
C LEU A 202 -22.59 -6.27 -11.12
N PRO A 203 -23.63 -7.09 -10.83
CA PRO A 203 -25.00 -6.60 -10.70
C PRO A 203 -25.13 -5.45 -9.71
N LEU A 204 -24.50 -5.53 -8.54
CA LEU A 204 -24.53 -4.46 -7.56
C LEU A 204 -23.86 -3.17 -8.09
N ALA A 205 -22.69 -3.28 -8.73
CA ALA A 205 -22.00 -2.13 -9.30
C ALA A 205 -22.78 -1.42 -10.43
N LEU A 206 -23.71 -2.13 -11.08
CA LEU A 206 -24.60 -1.55 -12.09
C LEU A 206 -25.84 -0.89 -11.46
N LEU A 207 -26.18 -1.25 -10.22
CA LEU A 207 -27.33 -0.72 -9.50
C LEU A 207 -27.02 0.62 -8.80
N VAL A 208 -25.75 0.82 -8.41
CA VAL A 208 -25.23 2.00 -7.71
C VAL A 208 -24.57 2.98 -8.68
#